data_8a3e7ef11c32c610ceecc12dfbb0dcec
#
_entry.id   8a3e7ef11c32c610ceecc12dfbb0dcec
#
_cell.length_a   1.000
_cell.length_b   1.000
_cell.length_c   1.000
_cell.angle_alpha   90.00
_cell.angle_beta   90.00
_cell.angle_gamma   90.00
#
_symmetry.space_group_name_H-M   'P 1'
#
loop_
_entity.id
_entity.type
_entity.pdbx_description
1 polymer ?
#
loop_
_entity_poly.entity_id
_entity_poly.type
_entity_poly.pdbx_seq_one_letter_code
_entity_poly.pdbx_strand_id
1 'polypeptide(L)'
;EVTDYQIYTGLASPMDFNGMVRQYYLRNGGHLGEVRINLLPTDSREQQSHEIALRIRPDIERLGKQYGANLKIVEIPPGPPVLSSLVAEIYGPPEADIDRLVAISKRIRADMENTEGVVDVDDFSEAPHDKVHFQLNREKAALSGVSVAQVAETLRTAVAGQSVGIVHIDSERQPLEIMLQLPRALRSSIPDLLVLRVKTERGELIPLSEIGTATTLKADQPIYHKNLQRVNYVVAEMAGRS
;
A
#
# COMPACT_ATOMS: atom_id res chain seq x y z
N GLU A 1 10.62 24.32 14.73
CA GLU A 1 9.19 23.96 14.69
C GLU A 1 8.96 22.43 14.73
N VAL A 2 9.84 21.64 14.11
CA VAL A 2 9.79 20.16 14.09
C VAL A 2 10.62 19.62 15.24
N THR A 3 10.05 18.73 16.05
CA THR A 3 10.77 18.02 17.11
C THR A 3 11.39 16.73 16.61
N ASP A 4 10.63 15.96 15.85
CA ASP A 4 11.04 14.69 15.28
C ASP A 4 10.15 14.30 14.11
N TYR A 5 10.55 13.26 13.37
CA TYR A 5 9.74 12.66 12.32
C TYR A 5 9.96 11.16 12.26
N GLN A 6 8.97 10.46 11.73
CA GLN A 6 8.99 9.01 11.56
C GLN A 6 8.59 8.67 10.13
N ILE A 7 9.27 7.71 9.52
CA ILE A 7 8.99 7.27 8.14
C ILE A 7 8.51 5.83 8.18
N TYR A 8 7.35 5.60 7.57
CA TYR A 8 6.75 4.30 7.41
C TYR A 8 6.71 3.97 5.91
N THR A 9 7.41 2.94 5.49
CA THR A 9 7.50 2.52 4.08
C THR A 9 6.76 1.20 3.89
N GLY A 10 5.79 1.20 3.00
CA GLY A 10 4.94 0.03 2.74
C GLY A 10 3.86 -0.22 3.79
N LEU A 11 3.79 0.60 4.81
CA LEU A 11 2.86 0.50 5.93
C LEU A 11 2.31 1.88 6.28
N ALA A 12 1.17 1.90 6.96
CA ALA A 12 0.73 3.08 7.70
C ALA A 12 1.47 3.20 9.04
N SER A 13 1.49 4.40 9.62
CA SER A 13 1.90 4.62 11.01
C SER A 13 1.02 3.83 11.99
N PRO A 14 1.46 3.62 13.25
CA PRO A 14 0.61 3.04 14.28
C PRO A 14 -0.73 3.75 14.36
N MET A 15 -1.80 2.97 14.47
CA MET A 15 -3.16 3.47 14.42
C MET A 15 -3.43 4.44 15.58
N ASP A 16 -3.80 5.66 15.23
CA ASP A 16 -4.40 6.64 16.10
C ASP A 16 -5.88 6.86 15.75
N PHE A 17 -6.58 7.73 16.48
CA PHE A 17 -8.00 7.96 16.24
C PHE A 17 -8.29 8.55 14.86
N ASN A 18 -7.45 9.46 14.37
CA ASN A 18 -7.58 10.03 13.03
C ASN A 18 -7.34 8.97 11.94
N GLY A 19 -6.28 8.20 12.07
CA GLY A 19 -5.96 7.10 11.16
C GLY A 19 -7.04 6.02 11.15
N MET A 20 -7.69 5.76 12.29
CA MET A 20 -8.82 4.83 12.37
C MET A 20 -10.02 5.32 11.55
N VAL A 21 -10.44 6.56 11.70
CA VAL A 21 -11.59 7.13 10.99
C VAL A 21 -11.30 7.27 9.49
N ARG A 22 -10.09 7.71 9.14
CA ARG A 22 -9.63 7.85 7.74
C ARG A 22 -9.19 6.52 7.13
N GLN A 23 -9.24 5.41 7.88
CA GLN A 23 -8.92 4.05 7.46
C GLN A 23 -7.47 3.89 6.96
N TYR A 24 -6.53 4.71 7.45
CA TYR A 24 -5.13 4.66 7.03
C TYR A 24 -4.44 3.36 7.41
N TYR A 25 -4.89 2.71 8.49
CA TYR A 25 -4.38 1.40 8.93
C TYR A 25 -4.56 0.28 7.89
N LEU A 26 -5.45 0.47 6.89
CA LEU A 26 -5.64 -0.48 5.79
C LEU A 26 -4.58 -0.32 4.69
N ARG A 27 -3.79 0.75 4.72
CA ARG A 27 -2.75 1.00 3.72
C ARG A 27 -1.59 0.06 3.93
N ASN A 28 -1.37 -0.82 2.95
CA ASN A 28 -0.28 -1.77 2.92
C ASN A 28 0.15 -2.01 1.47
N GLY A 29 1.42 -1.84 1.18
CA GLY A 29 1.96 -2.08 -0.17
C GLY A 29 3.24 -1.30 -0.43
N GLY A 30 4.14 -1.86 -1.21
CA GLY A 30 5.46 -1.27 -1.52
C GLY A 30 5.42 0.08 -2.25
N HIS A 31 4.25 0.48 -2.75
CA HIS A 31 3.99 1.77 -3.42
C HIS A 31 3.45 2.84 -2.46
N LEU A 32 3.23 2.49 -1.19
CA LEU A 32 2.70 3.40 -0.17
C LEU A 32 3.78 3.80 0.83
N GLY A 33 3.62 4.95 1.43
CA GLY A 33 4.46 5.42 2.51
C GLY A 33 3.80 6.56 3.27
N GLU A 34 4.26 6.77 4.49
CA GLU A 34 3.80 7.84 5.36
C GLU A 34 5.00 8.47 6.07
N VAL A 35 4.99 9.78 6.17
CA VAL A 35 5.93 10.54 7.00
C VAL A 35 5.12 11.25 8.07
N ARG A 36 5.30 10.84 9.31
CA ARG A 36 4.70 11.49 10.47
C ARG A 36 5.67 12.52 11.02
N ILE A 37 5.22 13.76 11.12
CA ILE A 37 6.03 14.89 11.59
C ILE A 37 5.42 15.42 12.88
N ASN A 38 6.20 15.43 13.95
CA ASN A 38 5.81 16.02 15.22
C ASN A 38 6.34 17.45 15.32
N LEU A 39 5.41 18.35 15.64
CA LEU A 39 5.73 19.77 15.83
C LEU A 39 5.93 20.09 17.31
N LEU A 40 6.63 21.16 17.60
CA LEU A 40 6.66 21.75 18.93
C LEU A 40 5.22 21.98 19.44
N PRO A 41 4.98 21.93 20.76
CA PRO A 41 3.69 22.30 21.36
C PRO A 41 3.22 23.68 20.87
N THR A 42 1.90 23.85 20.76
CA THR A 42 1.29 25.08 20.22
C THR A 42 1.75 26.34 20.94
N ASP A 43 1.94 26.29 22.25
CA ASP A 43 2.41 27.38 23.12
C ASP A 43 3.91 27.70 22.93
N SER A 44 4.64 26.84 22.26
CA SER A 44 6.09 26.96 22.01
C SER A 44 6.41 27.34 20.56
N ARG A 45 5.42 27.66 19.75
CA ARG A 45 5.57 28.05 18.34
C ARG A 45 4.65 29.21 17.97
N GLU A 46 5.08 30.04 17.01
CA GLU A 46 4.31 31.19 16.55
C GLU A 46 3.19 30.78 15.58
N GLN A 47 3.46 29.82 14.68
CA GLN A 47 2.52 29.38 13.66
C GLN A 47 1.70 28.17 14.11
N GLN A 48 0.42 28.20 13.75
CA GLN A 48 -0.45 27.02 13.91
C GLN A 48 -0.06 25.93 12.91
N SER A 49 -0.45 24.67 13.18
CA SER A 49 -0.17 23.54 12.28
C SER A 49 -0.73 23.76 10.88
N HIS A 50 -1.92 24.35 10.76
CA HIS A 50 -2.54 24.68 9.48
C HIS A 50 -1.72 25.70 8.67
N GLU A 51 -1.21 26.74 9.30
CA GLU A 51 -0.35 27.73 8.64
C GLU A 51 0.96 27.10 8.14
N ILE A 52 1.55 26.22 8.94
CA ILE A 52 2.72 25.45 8.54
C ILE A 52 2.40 24.56 7.33
N ALA A 53 1.28 23.84 7.37
CA ALA A 53 0.83 22.96 6.28
C ALA A 53 0.63 23.77 4.99
N LEU A 54 -0.02 24.93 5.05
CA LEU A 54 -0.19 25.83 3.89
C LEU A 54 1.15 26.33 3.35
N ARG A 55 2.09 26.69 4.23
CA ARG A 55 3.41 27.19 3.85
C ARG A 55 4.24 26.15 3.09
N ILE A 56 4.23 24.88 3.53
CA ILE A 56 5.04 23.82 2.93
C ILE A 56 4.37 23.16 1.72
N ARG A 57 3.06 23.34 1.52
CA ARG A 57 2.28 22.70 0.47
C ARG A 57 2.90 22.84 -0.93
N PRO A 58 3.32 24.01 -1.41
CA PRO A 58 3.89 24.16 -2.75
C PRO A 58 5.17 23.33 -2.95
N ASP A 59 5.99 23.19 -1.92
CA ASP A 59 7.21 22.40 -1.98
C ASP A 59 6.91 20.89 -2.01
N ILE A 60 5.92 20.44 -1.22
CA ILE A 60 5.47 19.05 -1.22
C ILE A 60 4.87 18.68 -2.58
N GLU A 61 4.02 19.54 -3.16
CA GLU A 61 3.44 19.33 -4.49
C GLU A 61 4.51 19.26 -5.59
N ARG A 62 5.53 20.14 -5.51
CA ARG A 62 6.67 20.12 -6.42
C ARG A 62 7.44 18.79 -6.34
N LEU A 63 7.70 18.31 -5.13
CA LEU A 63 8.35 17.00 -4.91
C LEU A 63 7.48 15.86 -5.44
N GLY A 64 6.18 15.89 -5.17
CA GLY A 64 5.23 14.92 -5.72
C GLY A 64 5.32 14.81 -7.24
N LYS A 65 5.28 15.96 -7.94
CA LYS A 65 5.44 16.02 -9.41
C LYS A 65 6.80 15.50 -9.88
N GLN A 66 7.87 15.85 -9.18
CA GLN A 66 9.23 15.43 -9.53
C GLN A 66 9.42 13.90 -9.48
N TYR A 67 8.80 13.24 -8.51
CA TYR A 67 8.93 11.80 -8.30
C TYR A 67 7.73 10.97 -8.81
N GLY A 68 6.74 11.60 -9.44
CA GLY A 68 5.50 10.94 -9.86
C GLY A 68 4.70 10.38 -8.69
N ALA A 69 4.84 10.99 -7.50
CA ALA A 69 4.20 10.55 -6.28
C ALA A 69 2.95 11.41 -5.97
N ASN A 70 1.88 10.76 -5.55
CA ASN A 70 0.67 11.43 -5.06
C ASN A 70 0.84 11.73 -3.57
N LEU A 71 1.28 12.95 -3.24
CA LEU A 71 1.53 13.38 -1.86
C LEU A 71 0.33 14.15 -1.30
N LYS A 72 -0.05 13.83 -0.08
CA LYS A 72 -1.14 14.47 0.66
C LYS A 72 -0.63 14.98 2.00
N ILE A 73 -1.06 16.18 2.39
CA ILE A 73 -0.79 16.72 3.71
C ILE A 73 -2.01 16.44 4.57
N VAL A 74 -1.82 15.64 5.61
CA VAL A 74 -2.89 15.27 6.54
C VAL A 74 -2.70 16.00 7.85
N GLU A 75 -3.69 16.81 8.20
CA GLU A 75 -3.74 17.50 9.48
C GLU A 75 -4.70 16.80 10.43
N ILE A 76 -4.41 16.84 11.73
CA ILE A 76 -5.35 16.37 12.75
C ILE A 76 -6.44 17.44 12.87
N PRO A 77 -7.71 17.11 12.58
CA PRO A 77 -8.79 18.11 12.65
C PRO A 77 -9.04 18.56 14.09
N PRO A 78 -9.47 19.81 14.30
CA PRO A 78 -9.78 20.32 15.64
C PRO A 78 -11.05 19.71 16.26
N GLY A 79 -11.82 18.97 15.50
CA GLY A 79 -13.05 18.27 15.90
C GLY A 79 -13.00 16.77 15.65
N PRO A 80 -14.14 16.06 15.72
CA PRO A 80 -14.20 14.66 15.36
C PRO A 80 -13.67 14.44 13.94
N PRO A 81 -12.75 13.49 13.73
CA PRO A 81 -12.23 13.24 12.40
C PRO A 81 -13.32 12.72 11.47
N VAL A 82 -13.23 13.13 10.23
CA VAL A 82 -14.07 12.67 9.11
C VAL A 82 -13.17 12.04 8.06
N LEU A 83 -13.74 11.29 7.14
CA LEU A 83 -12.98 10.65 6.05
C LEU A 83 -12.21 11.71 5.23
N SER A 84 -12.88 12.77 4.85
CA SER A 84 -12.33 13.96 4.20
C SER A 84 -13.35 15.11 4.30
N SER A 85 -12.92 16.35 4.08
CA SER A 85 -13.82 17.53 4.10
C SER A 85 -14.84 17.48 2.96
N LEU A 86 -14.44 16.95 1.80
CA LEU A 86 -15.31 16.69 0.66
C LEU A 86 -15.25 15.20 0.32
N VAL A 87 -16.41 14.57 0.20
CA VAL A 87 -16.53 13.15 -0.18
C VAL A 87 -17.63 13.01 -1.21
N ALA A 88 -17.26 12.61 -2.43
CA ALA A 88 -18.19 12.20 -3.46
C ALA A 88 -18.27 10.68 -3.51
N GLU A 89 -19.42 10.13 -3.25
CA GLU A 89 -19.69 8.68 -3.33
C GLU A 89 -20.36 8.39 -4.69
N ILE A 90 -19.70 7.60 -5.52
CA ILE A 90 -20.16 7.26 -6.86
C ILE A 90 -20.70 5.84 -6.82
N TYR A 91 -22.02 5.71 -6.94
CA TYR A 91 -22.71 4.42 -6.95
C TYR A 91 -23.05 3.99 -8.39
N GLY A 92 -23.02 2.70 -8.63
CA GLY A 92 -23.49 2.08 -9.86
C GLY A 92 -24.49 0.99 -9.58
N PRO A 93 -25.31 0.60 -10.57
CA PRO A 93 -26.16 -0.58 -10.44
C PRO A 93 -25.28 -1.83 -10.19
N PRO A 94 -25.84 -2.92 -9.62
CA PRO A 94 -25.06 -4.12 -9.26
C PRO A 94 -24.23 -4.72 -10.41
N GLU A 95 -24.75 -4.58 -11.64
CA GLU A 95 -24.13 -5.04 -12.89
C GLU A 95 -23.17 -4.01 -13.51
N ALA A 96 -23.02 -2.83 -12.91
CA ALA A 96 -22.12 -1.81 -13.46
C ALA A 96 -20.69 -2.33 -13.51
N ASP A 97 -20.05 -2.11 -14.64
CA ASP A 97 -18.64 -2.33 -14.80
C ASP A 97 -17.84 -1.39 -13.88
N ILE A 98 -16.87 -1.94 -13.15
CA ILE A 98 -16.01 -1.18 -12.26
C ILE A 98 -15.22 -0.12 -13.03
N ASP A 99 -14.80 -0.42 -14.26
CA ASP A 99 -14.06 0.51 -15.09
C ASP A 99 -14.88 1.78 -15.42
N ARG A 100 -16.20 1.64 -15.54
CA ARG A 100 -17.10 2.78 -15.73
C ARG A 100 -17.17 3.65 -14.47
N LEU A 101 -17.25 3.06 -13.29
CA LEU A 101 -17.22 3.82 -12.02
C LEU A 101 -15.89 4.55 -11.85
N VAL A 102 -14.78 3.89 -12.14
CA VAL A 102 -13.43 4.48 -12.11
C VAL A 102 -13.32 5.64 -13.11
N ALA A 103 -13.85 5.50 -14.33
CA ALA A 103 -13.84 6.57 -15.31
C ALA A 103 -14.65 7.80 -14.87
N ILE A 104 -15.80 7.58 -14.22
CA ILE A 104 -16.61 8.67 -13.64
C ILE A 104 -15.86 9.34 -12.49
N SER A 105 -15.25 8.55 -11.60
CA SER A 105 -14.46 9.08 -10.47
C SER A 105 -13.31 9.96 -10.96
N LYS A 106 -12.60 9.54 -12.00
CA LYS A 106 -11.52 10.35 -12.59
C LYS A 106 -12.01 11.69 -13.16
N ARG A 107 -13.21 11.73 -13.72
CA ARG A 107 -13.82 13.00 -14.20
C ARG A 107 -14.15 13.91 -13.02
N ILE A 108 -14.82 13.38 -11.99
CA ILE A 108 -15.16 14.16 -10.78
C ILE A 108 -13.86 14.64 -10.10
N ARG A 109 -12.84 13.80 -10.03
CA ARG A 109 -11.52 14.18 -9.51
C ARG A 109 -10.94 15.36 -10.29
N ALA A 110 -10.94 15.31 -11.61
CA ALA A 110 -10.44 16.41 -12.45
C ALA A 110 -11.25 17.71 -12.26
N ASP A 111 -12.56 17.61 -12.09
CA ASP A 111 -13.41 18.78 -11.81
C ASP A 111 -13.08 19.40 -10.42
N MET A 112 -12.86 18.54 -9.41
CA MET A 112 -12.44 18.99 -8.07
C MET A 112 -11.04 19.61 -8.08
N GLU A 113 -10.07 19.00 -8.80
CA GLU A 113 -8.70 19.53 -8.93
C GLU A 113 -8.66 20.93 -9.58
N ASN A 114 -9.64 21.26 -10.42
CA ASN A 114 -9.78 22.57 -11.05
C ASN A 114 -10.64 23.56 -10.24
N THR A 115 -11.14 23.18 -9.08
CA THR A 115 -11.98 24.03 -8.24
C THR A 115 -11.12 24.79 -7.22
N GLU A 116 -11.26 26.12 -7.21
CA GLU A 116 -10.49 26.98 -6.29
C GLU A 116 -10.81 26.66 -4.82
N GLY A 117 -9.76 26.49 -4.01
CA GLY A 117 -9.86 26.17 -2.60
C GLY A 117 -10.00 24.67 -2.29
N VAL A 118 -10.12 23.82 -3.31
CA VAL A 118 -10.11 22.37 -3.16
C VAL A 118 -8.67 21.86 -3.35
N VAL A 119 -8.19 21.08 -2.38
CA VAL A 119 -6.82 20.56 -2.36
C VAL A 119 -6.82 19.07 -2.00
N ASP A 120 -5.66 18.43 -2.14
CA ASP A 120 -5.47 17.02 -1.78
C ASP A 120 -6.50 16.07 -2.40
N VAL A 121 -6.98 16.40 -3.61
CA VAL A 121 -7.97 15.59 -4.32
C VAL A 121 -7.40 14.22 -4.60
N ASP A 122 -8.17 13.19 -4.27
CA ASP A 122 -7.81 11.80 -4.55
C ASP A 122 -9.04 10.95 -4.83
N ASP A 123 -8.82 9.78 -5.39
CA ASP A 123 -9.86 8.77 -5.53
C ASP A 123 -9.37 7.42 -4.96
N PHE A 124 -10.31 6.54 -4.64
CA PHE A 124 -9.98 5.23 -4.05
C PHE A 124 -9.57 4.19 -5.09
N SER A 125 -9.54 4.58 -6.38
CA SER A 125 -9.04 3.69 -7.42
C SER A 125 -7.52 3.63 -7.37
N GLU A 126 -6.98 2.46 -7.16
CA GLU A 126 -5.53 2.27 -7.20
C GLU A 126 -5.01 2.42 -8.64
N ALA A 127 -3.81 2.96 -8.79
CA ALA A 127 -3.12 2.93 -10.08
C ALA A 127 -2.80 1.47 -10.46
N PRO A 128 -2.96 1.09 -11.73
CA PRO A 128 -2.60 -0.24 -12.17
C PRO A 128 -1.14 -0.53 -11.85
N HIS A 129 -0.87 -1.57 -11.06
CA HIS A 129 0.47 -2.02 -10.75
C HIS A 129 0.69 -3.47 -11.21
N ASP A 130 1.95 -3.83 -11.38
CA ASP A 130 2.30 -5.14 -11.88
C ASP A 130 2.44 -6.15 -10.74
N LYS A 131 1.95 -7.37 -10.98
CA LYS A 131 2.22 -8.54 -10.13
C LYS A 131 2.94 -9.62 -10.93
N VAL A 132 3.87 -10.30 -10.31
CA VAL A 132 4.52 -11.48 -10.89
C VAL A 132 3.63 -12.70 -10.63
N HIS A 133 3.23 -13.36 -11.70
CA HIS A 133 2.46 -14.61 -11.63
C HIS A 133 3.37 -15.76 -12.02
N PHE A 134 3.60 -16.69 -11.09
CA PHE A 134 4.30 -17.94 -11.38
C PHE A 134 3.28 -19.02 -11.77
N GLN A 135 3.36 -19.47 -13.01
CA GLN A 135 2.52 -20.54 -13.54
C GLN A 135 3.25 -21.86 -13.50
N LEU A 136 2.82 -22.74 -12.59
CA LEU A 136 3.38 -24.08 -12.44
C LEU A 136 2.88 -24.99 -13.56
N ASN A 137 3.80 -25.68 -14.23
CA ASN A 137 3.47 -26.82 -15.09
C ASN A 137 3.27 -28.04 -14.20
N ARG A 138 2.02 -28.42 -13.96
CA ARG A 138 1.65 -29.50 -13.03
C ARG A 138 2.17 -30.86 -13.47
N GLU A 139 2.24 -31.13 -14.77
CA GLU A 139 2.77 -32.39 -15.29
C GLU A 139 4.26 -32.52 -15.05
N LYS A 140 5.03 -31.49 -15.40
CA LYS A 140 6.48 -31.45 -15.13
C LYS A 140 6.77 -31.55 -13.63
N ALA A 141 6.03 -30.83 -12.79
CA ALA A 141 6.20 -30.89 -11.33
C ALA A 141 5.94 -32.30 -10.80
N ALA A 142 4.84 -32.95 -11.23
CA ALA A 142 4.49 -34.30 -10.82
C ALA A 142 5.56 -35.32 -11.26
N LEU A 143 6.04 -35.25 -12.51
CA LEU A 143 7.13 -36.09 -13.01
C LEU A 143 8.44 -35.92 -12.23
N SER A 144 8.68 -34.70 -11.74
CA SER A 144 9.85 -34.36 -10.91
C SER A 144 9.65 -34.69 -9.43
N GLY A 145 8.48 -35.16 -9.00
CA GLY A 145 8.19 -35.44 -7.60
C GLY A 145 8.12 -34.17 -6.76
N VAL A 146 7.53 -33.11 -7.30
CA VAL A 146 7.32 -31.80 -6.61
C VAL A 146 5.85 -31.48 -6.55
N SER A 147 5.34 -31.19 -5.36
CA SER A 147 3.96 -30.77 -5.14
C SER A 147 3.77 -29.27 -5.32
N VAL A 148 2.54 -28.85 -5.65
CA VAL A 148 2.14 -27.43 -5.70
C VAL A 148 2.42 -26.74 -4.36
N ALA A 149 2.17 -27.42 -3.24
CA ALA A 149 2.37 -26.89 -1.91
C ALA A 149 3.85 -26.58 -1.63
N GLN A 150 4.77 -27.46 -2.01
CA GLN A 150 6.22 -27.24 -1.86
C GLN A 150 6.69 -26.02 -2.67
N VAL A 151 6.19 -25.83 -3.91
CA VAL A 151 6.50 -24.65 -4.73
C VAL A 151 5.99 -23.38 -4.07
N ALA A 152 4.73 -23.38 -3.64
CA ALA A 152 4.13 -22.23 -2.98
C ALA A 152 4.84 -21.86 -1.68
N GLU A 153 5.23 -22.84 -0.88
CA GLU A 153 5.96 -22.64 0.36
C GLU A 153 7.37 -22.10 0.11
N THR A 154 8.07 -22.65 -0.88
CA THR A 154 9.41 -22.17 -1.28
C THR A 154 9.36 -20.71 -1.71
N LEU A 155 8.41 -20.34 -2.59
CA LEU A 155 8.24 -18.97 -3.02
C LEU A 155 7.84 -18.04 -1.87
N ARG A 156 6.91 -18.46 -1.02
CA ARG A 156 6.50 -17.67 0.16
C ARG A 156 7.67 -17.42 1.10
N THR A 157 8.40 -18.47 1.46
CA THR A 157 9.58 -18.37 2.36
C THR A 157 10.65 -17.46 1.75
N ALA A 158 10.93 -17.62 0.46
CA ALA A 158 11.94 -16.82 -0.22
C ALA A 158 11.56 -15.33 -0.29
N VAL A 159 10.31 -15.01 -0.64
CA VAL A 159 9.87 -13.64 -0.94
C VAL A 159 9.28 -12.94 0.29
N ALA A 160 8.30 -13.56 0.95
CA ALA A 160 7.60 -12.96 2.09
C ALA A 160 8.31 -13.23 3.44
N GLY A 161 9.06 -14.31 3.49
CA GLY A 161 9.66 -14.81 4.72
C GLY A 161 8.74 -15.75 5.48
N GLN A 162 9.35 -16.55 6.33
CA GLN A 162 8.68 -17.49 7.21
C GLN A 162 9.33 -17.46 8.59
N SER A 163 8.52 -17.38 9.64
CA SER A 163 8.98 -17.58 11.00
C SER A 163 9.34 -19.04 11.20
N VAL A 164 10.60 -19.32 11.53
CA VAL A 164 11.12 -20.69 11.71
C VAL A 164 11.41 -21.01 13.17
N GLY A 165 11.23 -20.05 14.07
CA GLY A 165 11.44 -20.22 15.49
C GLY A 165 11.32 -18.91 16.23
N ILE A 166 11.52 -18.99 17.54
CA ILE A 166 11.47 -17.86 18.46
C ILE A 166 12.77 -17.81 19.25
N VAL A 167 13.32 -16.61 19.41
CA VAL A 167 14.41 -16.36 20.35
C VAL A 167 13.79 -15.96 21.69
N HIS A 168 14.15 -16.68 22.73
CA HIS A 168 13.72 -16.36 24.10
C HIS A 168 14.69 -15.35 24.71
N ILE A 169 14.21 -14.13 24.93
CA ILE A 169 14.95 -13.06 25.61
C ILE A 169 14.11 -12.58 26.77
N ASP A 170 14.63 -12.71 27.97
CA ASP A 170 13.86 -12.40 29.22
C ASP A 170 13.43 -10.95 29.35
N SER A 171 14.14 -10.01 28.68
CA SER A 171 13.80 -8.59 28.67
C SER A 171 12.70 -8.20 27.68
N GLU A 172 12.37 -9.07 26.73
CA GLU A 172 11.39 -8.77 25.67
C GLU A 172 9.97 -9.17 26.11
N ARG A 173 9.03 -8.24 25.96
CA ARG A 173 7.61 -8.47 26.28
C ARG A 173 6.89 -9.33 25.24
N GLN A 174 7.37 -9.32 24.01
CA GLN A 174 6.80 -10.08 22.89
C GLN A 174 7.85 -11.05 22.36
N PRO A 175 7.44 -12.24 21.89
CA PRO A 175 8.36 -13.21 21.29
C PRO A 175 9.11 -12.59 20.11
N LEU A 176 10.43 -12.74 20.06
CA LEU A 176 11.26 -12.33 18.94
C LEU A 176 11.35 -13.48 17.94
N GLU A 177 10.73 -13.32 16.79
CA GLU A 177 10.71 -14.36 15.76
C GLU A 177 12.00 -14.41 14.95
N ILE A 178 12.41 -15.61 14.60
CA ILE A 178 13.50 -15.87 13.64
C ILE A 178 12.88 -15.94 12.25
N MET A 179 13.08 -14.92 11.44
CA MET A 179 12.56 -14.86 10.08
C MET A 179 13.58 -15.41 9.07
N LEU A 180 13.17 -16.46 8.34
CA LEU A 180 13.91 -16.98 7.20
C LEU A 180 13.40 -16.36 5.91
N GLN A 181 14.26 -15.61 5.21
CA GLN A 181 13.90 -14.90 3.98
C GLN A 181 15.15 -14.72 3.11
N LEU A 182 15.01 -14.66 1.79
CA LEU A 182 16.11 -14.27 0.93
C LEU A 182 16.45 -12.77 1.08
N PRO A 183 17.73 -12.42 0.97
CA PRO A 183 18.11 -11.01 0.84
C PRO A 183 17.39 -10.33 -0.31
N ARG A 184 17.07 -9.04 -0.17
CA ARG A 184 16.33 -8.27 -1.18
C ARG A 184 16.97 -8.37 -2.57
N ALA A 185 18.29 -8.35 -2.67
CA ALA A 185 19.01 -8.46 -3.94
C ALA A 185 18.75 -9.77 -4.70
N LEU A 186 18.38 -10.85 -3.99
CA LEU A 186 18.14 -12.18 -4.57
C LEU A 186 16.64 -12.50 -4.76
N ARG A 187 15.75 -11.55 -4.52
CA ARG A 187 14.30 -11.72 -4.68
C ARG A 187 13.61 -10.55 -5.38
N SER A 188 14.39 -9.66 -6.00
CA SER A 188 13.89 -8.43 -6.60
C SER A 188 13.57 -8.55 -8.09
N SER A 189 13.94 -9.64 -8.74
CA SER A 189 13.70 -9.85 -10.16
C SER A 189 13.11 -11.23 -10.47
N ILE A 190 12.43 -11.35 -11.61
CA ILE A 190 11.91 -12.64 -12.08
C ILE A 190 13.04 -13.66 -12.29
N PRO A 191 14.18 -13.33 -12.94
CA PRO A 191 15.30 -14.26 -13.07
C PRO A 191 15.78 -14.80 -11.73
N ASP A 192 15.88 -13.98 -10.69
CA ASP A 192 16.30 -14.41 -9.36
C ASP A 192 15.32 -15.41 -8.75
N LEU A 193 14.01 -15.22 -8.96
CA LEU A 193 13.00 -16.16 -8.48
C LEU A 193 13.03 -17.49 -9.23
N LEU A 194 13.31 -17.47 -10.53
CA LEU A 194 13.32 -18.69 -11.37
C LEU A 194 14.51 -19.62 -11.08
N VAL A 195 15.60 -19.13 -10.52
CA VAL A 195 16.75 -19.98 -10.11
C VAL A 195 16.56 -20.59 -8.71
N LEU A 196 15.53 -20.22 -7.97
CA LEU A 196 15.19 -20.86 -6.71
C LEU A 196 14.96 -22.35 -6.91
N ARG A 197 15.46 -23.15 -5.97
CA ARG A 197 15.39 -24.60 -6.05
C ARG A 197 14.37 -25.15 -5.06
N VAL A 198 13.57 -26.09 -5.56
CA VAL A 198 12.62 -26.87 -4.75
C VAL A 198 13.15 -28.26 -4.56
N LYS A 199 13.02 -28.80 -3.36
CA LYS A 199 13.43 -30.16 -3.04
C LYS A 199 12.37 -31.14 -3.51
N THR A 200 12.78 -32.14 -4.30
CA THR A 200 11.91 -33.22 -4.74
C THR A 200 11.72 -34.27 -3.63
N GLU A 201 10.74 -35.16 -3.79
CA GLU A 201 10.57 -36.30 -2.86
C GLU A 201 11.81 -37.22 -2.77
N ARG A 202 12.63 -37.27 -3.82
CA ARG A 202 13.88 -38.02 -3.86
C ARG A 202 15.07 -37.29 -3.24
N GLY A 203 14.86 -36.04 -2.79
CA GLY A 203 15.88 -35.20 -2.18
C GLY A 203 16.72 -34.38 -3.15
N GLU A 204 16.47 -34.46 -4.44
CA GLU A 204 17.11 -33.63 -5.47
C GLU A 204 16.61 -32.18 -5.42
N LEU A 205 17.42 -31.25 -5.86
CA LEU A 205 17.06 -29.82 -5.93
C LEU A 205 16.91 -29.37 -7.38
N ILE A 206 15.70 -29.05 -7.80
CA ILE A 206 15.41 -28.58 -9.16
C ILE A 206 15.04 -27.09 -9.15
N PRO A 207 15.49 -26.30 -10.14
CA PRO A 207 15.13 -24.90 -10.24
C PRO A 207 13.66 -24.72 -10.65
N LEU A 208 13.01 -23.64 -10.20
CA LEU A 208 11.63 -23.33 -10.56
C LEU A 208 11.46 -23.16 -12.08
N SER A 209 12.48 -22.69 -12.79
CA SER A 209 12.48 -22.56 -14.25
C SER A 209 12.23 -23.86 -15.02
N GLU A 210 12.52 -25.03 -14.43
CA GLU A 210 12.26 -26.31 -15.07
C GLU A 210 10.80 -26.74 -14.97
N ILE A 211 10.10 -26.31 -13.91
CA ILE A 211 8.74 -26.73 -13.59
C ILE A 211 7.69 -25.64 -13.78
N GLY A 212 8.08 -24.44 -14.19
CA GLY A 212 7.14 -23.36 -14.40
C GLY A 212 7.72 -22.14 -15.11
N THR A 213 6.86 -21.16 -15.33
CA THR A 213 7.21 -19.88 -15.95
C THR A 213 6.67 -18.74 -15.09
N ALA A 214 7.35 -17.60 -15.13
CA ALA A 214 6.88 -16.40 -14.47
C ALA A 214 6.54 -15.34 -15.51
N THR A 215 5.38 -14.70 -15.35
CA THR A 215 4.87 -13.63 -16.22
C THR A 215 4.45 -12.44 -15.39
N THR A 216 4.54 -11.25 -15.96
CA THR A 216 4.01 -10.04 -15.35
C THR A 216 2.58 -9.82 -15.81
N LEU A 217 1.67 -9.67 -14.85
CA LEU A 217 0.27 -9.38 -15.06
C LEU A 217 -0.10 -8.10 -14.32
N LYS A 218 -1.18 -7.43 -14.72
CA LYS A 218 -1.76 -6.36 -13.90
C LYS A 218 -2.42 -6.97 -12.67
N ALA A 219 -2.18 -6.38 -11.52
CA ALA A 219 -2.85 -6.76 -10.30
C ALA A 219 -4.33 -6.37 -10.35
N ASP A 220 -5.18 -7.20 -9.76
CA ASP A 220 -6.59 -6.88 -9.61
C ASP A 220 -6.74 -5.70 -8.64
N GLN A 221 -7.61 -4.77 -8.98
CA GLN A 221 -7.91 -3.63 -8.13
C GLN A 221 -8.98 -3.97 -7.10
N PRO A 222 -8.95 -3.37 -5.89
CA PRO A 222 -10.01 -3.55 -4.92
C PRO A 222 -11.34 -2.98 -5.42
N ILE A 223 -12.42 -3.67 -5.13
CA ILE A 223 -13.79 -3.24 -5.44
C ILE A 223 -14.49 -2.91 -4.13
N TYR A 224 -14.74 -1.62 -3.93
CA TYR A 224 -15.40 -1.13 -2.72
C TYR A 224 -16.91 -1.31 -2.78
N HIS A 225 -17.49 -1.63 -1.64
CA HIS A 225 -18.93 -1.74 -1.46
C HIS A 225 -19.39 -0.94 -0.23
N LYS A 226 -20.50 -0.24 -0.35
CA LYS A 226 -21.21 0.39 0.76
C LYS A 226 -22.70 0.01 0.65
N ASN A 227 -23.27 -0.48 1.75
CA ASN A 227 -24.66 -0.97 1.76
C ASN A 227 -24.97 -1.99 0.64
N LEU A 228 -24.03 -2.92 0.40
CA LEU A 228 -24.09 -3.96 -0.64
C LEU A 228 -24.08 -3.44 -2.10
N GLN A 229 -23.87 -2.15 -2.31
CA GLN A 229 -23.75 -1.55 -3.64
C GLN A 229 -22.27 -1.25 -3.92
N ARG A 230 -21.85 -1.45 -5.16
CA ARG A 230 -20.52 -1.01 -5.61
C ARG A 230 -20.43 0.50 -5.51
N VAL A 231 -19.35 0.98 -4.92
CA VAL A 231 -19.09 2.39 -4.72
C VAL A 231 -17.63 2.69 -5.06
N ASN A 232 -17.39 3.85 -5.63
CA ASN A 232 -16.07 4.44 -5.64
C ASN A 232 -16.14 5.83 -4.98
N TYR A 233 -15.01 6.29 -4.44
CA TYR A 233 -14.93 7.53 -3.68
C TYR A 233 -14.00 8.50 -4.38
N VAL A 234 -14.40 9.76 -4.44
CA VAL A 234 -13.48 10.88 -4.68
C VAL A 234 -13.51 11.75 -3.44
N VAL A 235 -12.33 12.01 -2.91
CA VAL A 235 -12.16 12.74 -1.65
C VAL A 235 -11.28 13.97 -1.88
N ALA A 236 -11.51 15.02 -1.12
CA ALA A 236 -10.68 16.21 -1.16
C ALA A 236 -10.72 16.96 0.17
N GLU A 237 -9.74 17.81 0.38
CA GLU A 237 -9.70 18.74 1.51
C GLU A 237 -9.93 20.18 1.03
N MET A 238 -10.32 21.04 1.97
CA MET A 238 -10.49 22.48 1.71
C MET A 238 -9.30 23.24 2.27
N ALA A 239 -8.76 24.18 1.52
CA ALA A 239 -7.71 25.09 1.96
C ALA A 239 -8.10 26.55 1.73
N GLY A 240 -8.03 27.36 2.79
CA GLY A 240 -8.33 28.80 2.72
C GLY A 240 -9.81 29.16 2.62
N ARG A 241 -10.71 28.17 2.62
CA ARG A 241 -12.18 28.34 2.66
C ARG A 241 -12.79 27.24 3.53
N SER A 242 -13.87 27.57 4.20
CA SER A 242 -14.72 26.63 4.97
C SER A 242 -16.02 26.35 4.23
#